data_d4a72b866211c0652e54862fcda3578e
#
_entry.id   d4a72b866211c0652e54862fcda3578e
#
_cell.length_a   1.000
_cell.length_b   1.000
_cell.length_c   1.000
_cell.angle_alpha   90.00
_cell.angle_beta   90.00
_cell.angle_gamma   90.00
#
_symmetry.space_group_name_H-M   'P 1'
#
loop_
_entity.id
_entity.type
_entity.pdbx_description
1 polymer ?
#
loop_
_entity_poly.entity_id
_entity_poly.type
_entity_poly.pdbx_seq_one_letter_code
_entity_poly.pdbx_strand_id
1 'polypeptide(L)'
;MEVLVKAGGIYCFGFVIFHLMFWRIFNWGEDLKTLSFLNRAIMQVVNLSLTFAFVIFGYISLFHSRALLETALGHSLLVLMSLFWLLRAIQQVVFFKLKHWGSAIFLGVFLLGAVLYGVPAGNAIYPLQQSAHSGLGPRL
;
A
#
# COMPACT_ATOMS: atom_id res chain seq x y z
N MET A 1 8.10 -3.65 15.31
CA MET A 1 7.56 -3.94 13.97
C MET A 1 6.03 -3.86 13.92
N GLU A 2 5.31 -4.40 14.90
CA GLU A 2 3.84 -4.36 14.95
C GLU A 2 3.26 -2.93 14.86
N VAL A 3 3.90 -1.97 15.55
CA VAL A 3 3.50 -0.54 15.50
C VAL A 3 3.59 0.02 14.08
N LEU A 4 4.62 -0.34 13.30
CA LEU A 4 4.75 0.12 11.91
C LEU A 4 3.66 -0.47 11.00
N VAL A 5 3.34 -1.75 11.17
CA VAL A 5 2.25 -2.40 10.42
C VAL A 5 0.91 -1.74 10.74
N LYS A 6 0.63 -1.49 12.02
CA LYS A 6 -0.61 -0.79 12.44
C LYS A 6 -0.66 0.65 11.94
N ALA A 7 0.47 1.38 11.97
CA ALA A 7 0.57 2.70 11.37
C ALA A 7 0.28 2.66 9.86
N GLY A 8 0.78 1.63 9.14
CA GLY A 8 0.43 1.36 7.76
C GLY A 8 -1.06 1.13 7.55
N GLY A 9 -1.72 0.45 8.50
CA GLY A 9 -3.17 0.25 8.48
C GLY A 9 -3.96 1.56 8.59
N ILE A 10 -3.60 2.42 9.54
CA ILE A 10 -4.21 3.76 9.70
C ILE A 10 -3.96 4.61 8.44
N TYR A 11 -2.74 4.55 7.92
CA TYR A 11 -2.36 5.22 6.68
C TYR A 11 -3.23 4.78 5.49
N CYS A 12 -3.53 3.48 5.33
CA CYS A 12 -4.43 2.98 4.30
C CYS A 12 -5.86 3.52 4.48
N PHE A 13 -6.38 3.61 5.72
CA PHE A 13 -7.68 4.24 5.97
C PHE A 13 -7.70 5.74 5.64
N GLY A 14 -6.59 6.44 5.83
CA GLY A 14 -6.43 7.81 5.32
C GLY A 14 -6.64 7.87 3.80
N PHE A 15 -6.10 6.91 3.05
CA PHE A 15 -6.33 6.81 1.60
C PHE A 15 -7.75 6.43 1.23
N VAL A 16 -8.47 5.63 2.02
CA VAL A 16 -9.91 5.39 1.83
C VAL A 16 -10.66 6.72 1.83
N ILE A 17 -10.46 7.55 2.86
CA ILE A 17 -11.10 8.86 2.96
C ILE A 17 -10.71 9.74 1.78
N PHE A 18 -9.43 9.81 1.44
CA PHE A 18 -8.93 10.60 0.32
C PHE A 18 -9.58 10.20 -1.01
N HIS A 19 -9.69 8.91 -1.32
CA HIS A 19 -10.30 8.42 -2.56
C HIS A 19 -11.82 8.63 -2.61
N LEU A 20 -12.51 8.53 -1.48
CA LEU A 20 -13.93 8.87 -1.40
C LEU A 20 -14.20 10.37 -1.62
N MET A 21 -13.20 11.22 -1.32
CA MET A 21 -13.28 12.66 -1.54
C MET A 21 -12.98 13.09 -2.98
N PHE A 22 -12.62 12.19 -3.90
CA PHE A 22 -12.23 12.52 -5.30
C PHE A 22 -13.31 13.34 -6.01
N TRP A 23 -14.59 13.03 -5.81
CA TRP A 23 -15.70 13.80 -6.40
C TRP A 23 -15.67 15.28 -5.99
N ARG A 24 -15.18 15.61 -4.79
CA ARG A 24 -15.06 16.99 -4.30
C ARG A 24 -13.70 17.60 -4.65
N ILE A 25 -12.60 16.88 -4.37
CA ILE A 25 -11.23 17.41 -4.50
C ILE A 25 -10.89 17.68 -5.96
N PHE A 26 -11.27 16.77 -6.86
CA PHE A 26 -10.95 16.86 -8.29
C PHE A 26 -12.15 17.27 -9.15
N ASN A 27 -13.21 17.81 -8.55
CA ASN A 27 -14.42 18.24 -9.25
C ASN A 27 -14.97 17.21 -10.27
N TRP A 28 -14.93 15.94 -9.90
CA TRP A 28 -15.34 14.82 -10.78
C TRP A 28 -16.79 14.92 -11.24
N GLY A 29 -17.66 15.65 -10.51
CA GLY A 29 -19.02 15.93 -10.92
C GLY A 29 -19.11 16.63 -12.29
N GLU A 30 -18.13 17.48 -12.64
CA GLU A 30 -18.06 18.20 -13.91
C GLU A 30 -17.01 17.59 -14.84
N ASP A 31 -15.79 17.32 -14.36
CA ASP A 31 -14.68 16.86 -15.20
C ASP A 31 -14.97 15.51 -15.86
N LEU A 32 -15.62 14.59 -15.16
CA LEU A 32 -15.98 13.31 -15.75
C LEU A 32 -17.06 13.39 -16.82
N LYS A 33 -17.84 14.48 -16.89
CA LYS A 33 -18.83 14.69 -17.96
C LYS A 33 -18.17 14.89 -19.33
N THR A 34 -16.93 15.38 -19.36
CA THR A 34 -16.18 15.60 -20.59
C THR A 34 -15.66 14.30 -21.22
N LEU A 35 -15.63 13.21 -20.44
CA LEU A 35 -15.18 11.90 -20.89
C LEU A 35 -16.30 11.14 -21.59
N SER A 36 -15.92 10.22 -22.51
CA SER A 36 -16.86 9.23 -23.03
C SER A 36 -17.46 8.42 -21.89
N PHE A 37 -18.68 7.89 -22.10
CA PHE A 37 -19.37 7.07 -21.10
C PHE A 37 -18.49 5.96 -20.52
N LEU A 38 -17.77 5.24 -21.40
CA LEU A 38 -16.90 4.13 -20.99
C LEU A 38 -15.74 4.59 -20.12
N ASN A 39 -15.02 5.64 -20.52
CA ASN A 39 -13.87 6.14 -19.76
C ASN A 39 -14.31 6.69 -18.39
N ARG A 40 -15.44 7.38 -18.33
CA ARG A 40 -16.04 7.85 -17.08
C ARG A 40 -16.38 6.69 -16.14
N ALA A 41 -17.01 5.64 -16.66
CA ALA A 41 -17.34 4.46 -15.87
C ALA A 41 -16.08 3.76 -15.36
N ILE A 42 -15.07 3.56 -16.20
CA ILE A 42 -13.79 2.94 -15.83
C ILE A 42 -13.11 3.74 -14.69
N MET A 43 -13.02 5.06 -14.81
CA MET A 43 -12.38 5.87 -13.77
C MET A 43 -13.07 5.74 -12.41
N GLN A 44 -14.40 5.75 -12.38
CA GLN A 44 -15.16 5.60 -11.14
C GLN A 44 -15.00 4.20 -10.53
N VAL A 45 -15.11 3.16 -11.36
CA VAL A 45 -14.95 1.76 -10.91
C VAL A 45 -13.54 1.53 -10.39
N VAL A 46 -12.50 1.98 -11.09
CA VAL A 46 -11.10 1.83 -10.64
C VAL A 46 -10.87 2.56 -9.32
N ASN A 47 -11.40 3.77 -9.16
CA ASN A 47 -11.29 4.51 -7.91
C ASN A 47 -11.96 3.78 -6.74
N LEU A 48 -13.18 3.26 -6.93
CA LEU A 48 -13.90 2.51 -5.89
C LEU A 48 -13.21 1.18 -5.58
N SER A 49 -12.73 0.47 -6.59
CA SER A 49 -11.98 -0.79 -6.41
C SER A 49 -10.68 -0.56 -5.64
N LEU A 50 -9.96 0.52 -5.96
CA LEU A 50 -8.75 0.89 -5.23
C LEU A 50 -9.07 1.31 -3.78
N THR A 51 -10.15 2.04 -3.57
CA THR A 51 -10.65 2.38 -2.22
C THR A 51 -10.91 1.11 -1.41
N PHE A 52 -11.56 0.12 -2.00
CA PHE A 52 -11.82 -1.16 -1.34
C PHE A 52 -10.52 -1.93 -1.05
N ALA A 53 -9.54 -1.91 -1.94
CA ALA A 53 -8.22 -2.50 -1.68
C ALA A 53 -7.54 -1.85 -0.46
N PHE A 54 -7.65 -0.52 -0.29
CA PHE A 54 -7.14 0.14 0.92
C PHE A 54 -7.89 -0.25 2.19
N VAL A 55 -9.20 -0.51 2.11
CA VAL A 55 -9.96 -1.07 3.25
C VAL A 55 -9.39 -2.44 3.63
N ILE A 56 -9.13 -3.31 2.65
CA ILE A 56 -8.53 -4.64 2.89
C ILE A 56 -7.15 -4.50 3.53
N PHE A 57 -6.27 -3.67 2.97
CA PHE A 57 -4.92 -3.45 3.52
C PHE A 57 -4.98 -2.89 4.94
N GLY A 58 -5.84 -1.90 5.18
CA GLY A 58 -6.04 -1.32 6.49
C GLY A 58 -6.55 -2.33 7.50
N TYR A 59 -7.57 -3.10 7.15
CA TYR A 59 -8.15 -4.15 7.99
C TYR A 59 -7.11 -5.21 8.39
N ILE A 60 -6.42 -5.79 7.41
CA ILE A 60 -5.42 -6.83 7.65
C ILE A 60 -4.29 -6.28 8.54
N SER A 61 -3.84 -5.05 8.27
CA SER A 61 -2.75 -4.43 9.04
C SER A 61 -3.12 -4.13 10.49
N LEU A 62 -4.37 -3.73 10.78
CA LEU A 62 -4.81 -3.39 12.12
C LEU A 62 -5.17 -4.64 12.94
N PHE A 63 -5.92 -5.57 12.35
CA PHE A 63 -6.49 -6.71 13.07
C PHE A 63 -5.65 -7.98 12.99
N HIS A 64 -4.77 -8.10 11.98
CA HIS A 64 -3.92 -9.27 11.76
C HIS A 64 -2.42 -8.94 11.73
N SER A 65 -2.00 -7.87 12.39
CA SER A 65 -0.60 -7.40 12.40
C SER A 65 0.40 -8.47 12.82
N ARG A 66 0.07 -9.31 13.81
CA ARG A 66 0.93 -10.41 14.25
C ARG A 66 1.04 -11.49 13.18
N ALA A 67 -0.07 -11.91 12.59
CA ALA A 67 -0.06 -12.90 11.52
C ALA A 67 0.77 -12.43 10.31
N LEU A 68 0.74 -11.12 10.00
CA LEU A 68 1.58 -10.54 8.96
C LEU A 68 3.08 -10.68 9.27
N LEU A 69 3.47 -10.60 10.54
CA LEU A 69 4.88 -10.65 10.96
C LEU A 69 5.40 -12.07 11.22
N GLU A 70 4.53 -13.01 11.61
CA GLU A 70 4.92 -14.32 12.14
C GLU A 70 4.70 -15.46 11.14
N THR A 71 3.96 -15.24 10.03
CA THR A 71 3.66 -16.27 9.04
C THR A 71 4.32 -16.00 7.70
N ALA A 72 4.63 -17.07 6.95
CA ALA A 72 5.19 -16.95 5.59
C ALA A 72 4.23 -16.22 4.63
N LEU A 73 2.93 -16.49 4.75
CA LEU A 73 1.91 -15.76 3.97
C LEU A 73 1.87 -14.28 4.35
N GLY A 74 1.91 -13.97 5.66
CA GLY A 74 1.93 -12.60 6.16
C GLY A 74 3.13 -11.83 5.66
N HIS A 75 4.31 -12.46 5.68
CA HIS A 75 5.52 -11.87 5.12
C HIS A 75 5.37 -11.55 3.61
N SER A 76 4.83 -12.49 2.84
CA SER A 76 4.57 -12.27 1.41
C SER A 76 3.62 -11.10 1.18
N LEU A 77 2.58 -10.97 2.01
CA LEU A 77 1.64 -9.84 1.96
C LEU A 77 2.33 -8.52 2.28
N LEU A 78 3.20 -8.45 3.29
CA LEU A 78 3.97 -7.24 3.62
C LEU A 78 4.86 -6.80 2.44
N VAL A 79 5.54 -7.76 1.79
CA VAL A 79 6.35 -7.48 0.60
C VAL A 79 5.48 -6.94 -0.53
N LEU A 80 4.34 -7.59 -0.83
CA LEU A 80 3.44 -7.17 -1.90
C LEU A 80 2.82 -5.78 -1.63
N MET A 81 2.45 -5.48 -0.38
CA MET A 81 1.95 -4.17 0.02
C MET A 81 3.03 -3.08 -0.13
N SER A 82 4.29 -3.39 0.22
CA SER A 82 5.41 -2.48 0.00
C SER A 82 5.64 -2.22 -1.49
N LEU A 83 5.63 -3.27 -2.30
CA LEU A 83 5.77 -3.17 -3.76
C LEU A 83 4.62 -2.39 -4.40
N PHE A 84 3.39 -2.54 -3.90
CA PHE A 84 2.25 -1.74 -4.35
C PHE A 84 2.50 -0.23 -4.16
N TRP A 85 2.97 0.18 -2.99
CA TRP A 85 3.28 1.58 -2.71
C TRP A 85 4.48 2.09 -3.52
N LEU A 86 5.50 1.24 -3.71
CA LEU A 86 6.65 1.57 -4.55
C LEU A 86 6.22 1.77 -6.02
N LEU A 87 5.36 0.89 -6.53
CA LEU A 87 4.78 1.04 -7.87
C LEU A 87 3.99 2.36 -7.99
N ARG A 88 3.21 2.73 -6.96
CA ARG A 88 2.52 4.01 -6.92
C ARG A 88 3.48 5.20 -6.95
N ALA A 89 4.61 5.10 -6.25
CA ALA A 89 5.66 6.13 -6.29
C ALA A 89 6.26 6.26 -7.71
N ILE A 90 6.55 5.15 -8.38
CA ILE A 90 7.05 5.14 -9.76
C ILE A 90 6.01 5.77 -10.72
N GLN A 91 4.74 5.37 -10.61
CA GLN A 91 3.66 5.93 -11.42
C GLN A 91 3.49 7.44 -11.20
N GLN A 92 3.72 7.93 -9.97
CA GLN A 92 3.69 9.35 -9.68
C GLN A 92 4.72 10.13 -10.51
N VAL A 93 5.94 9.60 -10.61
CA VAL A 93 7.00 10.22 -11.41
C VAL A 93 6.69 10.16 -12.91
N VAL A 94 6.26 8.99 -13.39
CA VAL A 94 6.05 8.74 -14.83
C VAL A 94 4.87 9.56 -15.37
N PHE A 95 3.73 9.54 -14.68
CA PHE A 95 2.48 10.11 -15.21
C PHE A 95 2.25 11.55 -14.77
N PHE A 96 2.60 11.92 -13.54
CA PHE A 96 2.30 13.26 -13.02
C PHE A 96 3.47 14.25 -13.15
N LYS A 97 4.67 13.77 -13.47
CA LYS A 97 5.91 14.58 -13.54
C LYS A 97 6.13 15.39 -12.25
N LEU A 98 7.36 15.62 -11.85
CA LEU A 98 7.67 16.33 -10.58
C LEU A 98 7.71 17.86 -10.77
N LYS A 99 6.95 18.41 -11.73
CA LYS A 99 6.94 19.87 -12.02
C LYS A 99 6.26 20.70 -10.94
N HIS A 100 5.30 20.11 -10.20
CA HIS A 100 4.54 20.81 -9.17
C HIS A 100 4.89 20.26 -7.78
N TRP A 101 4.99 21.14 -6.79
CA TRP A 101 5.27 20.79 -5.41
C TRP A 101 4.31 19.71 -4.85
N GLY A 102 3.03 19.77 -5.22
CA GLY A 102 2.05 18.75 -4.84
C GLY A 102 2.40 17.35 -5.35
N SER A 103 2.97 17.22 -6.55
CA SER A 103 3.43 15.93 -7.08
C SER A 103 4.60 15.36 -6.27
N ALA A 104 5.52 16.22 -5.81
CA ALA A 104 6.62 15.80 -4.94
C ALA A 104 6.12 15.35 -3.55
N ILE A 105 5.11 16.00 -2.99
CA ILE A 105 4.48 15.56 -1.73
C ILE A 105 3.87 14.18 -1.89
N PHE A 106 3.09 13.95 -2.95
CA PHE A 106 2.49 12.62 -3.20
C PHE A 106 3.55 11.54 -3.40
N LEU A 107 4.68 11.86 -4.06
CA LEU A 107 5.80 10.93 -4.14
C LEU A 107 6.32 10.56 -2.74
N GLY A 108 6.55 11.54 -1.87
CA GLY A 108 6.97 11.30 -0.48
C GLY A 108 5.96 10.46 0.30
N VAL A 109 4.66 10.74 0.12
CA VAL A 109 3.57 9.98 0.74
C VAL A 109 3.61 8.52 0.29
N PHE A 110 3.77 8.22 -1.00
CA PHE A 110 3.84 6.84 -1.50
C PHE A 110 5.12 6.11 -1.04
N LEU A 111 6.25 6.80 -0.99
CA LEU A 111 7.49 6.23 -0.42
C LEU A 111 7.33 5.92 1.08
N LEU A 112 6.62 6.76 1.82
CA LEU A 112 6.28 6.46 3.22
C LEU A 112 5.49 5.15 3.33
N GLY A 113 4.48 4.94 2.47
CA GLY A 113 3.73 3.69 2.41
C GLY A 113 4.63 2.47 2.15
N ALA A 114 5.57 2.60 1.18
CA ALA A 114 6.54 1.54 0.90
C ALA A 114 7.43 1.21 2.10
N VAL A 115 7.87 2.21 2.86
CA VAL A 115 8.69 2.04 4.07
C VAL A 115 7.89 1.40 5.21
N LEU A 116 6.64 1.83 5.44
CA LEU A 116 5.78 1.30 6.51
C LEU A 116 5.56 -0.21 6.41
N TYR A 117 5.53 -0.76 5.21
CA TYR A 117 5.39 -2.19 4.96
C TYR A 117 6.73 -2.88 4.64
N GLY A 118 7.66 -2.19 3.97
CA GLY A 118 8.96 -2.75 3.58
C GLY A 118 9.90 -3.00 4.76
N VAL A 119 9.92 -2.10 5.76
CA VAL A 119 10.75 -2.28 6.96
C VAL A 119 10.30 -3.50 7.77
N PRO A 120 9.00 -3.70 8.09
CA PRO A 120 8.54 -4.93 8.72
C PRO A 120 8.83 -6.18 7.89
N ALA A 121 8.66 -6.12 6.56
CA ALA A 121 8.96 -7.24 5.68
C ALA A 121 10.45 -7.63 5.74
N GLY A 122 11.37 -6.66 5.66
CA GLY A 122 12.80 -6.91 5.76
C GLY A 122 13.23 -7.54 7.09
N ASN A 123 12.62 -7.11 8.19
CA ASN A 123 12.93 -7.65 9.52
C ASN A 123 12.29 -9.02 9.79
N ALA A 124 11.22 -9.39 9.10
CA ALA A 124 10.58 -10.70 9.24
C ALA A 124 11.36 -11.84 8.54
N ILE A 125 12.28 -11.53 7.63
CA ILE A 125 13.12 -12.53 6.92
C ILE A 125 14.14 -13.19 7.86
N TYR A 126 14.69 -12.46 8.83
CA TYR A 126 15.75 -12.94 9.70
C TYR A 126 15.39 -14.18 10.56
N PRO A 127 14.21 -14.30 11.16
CA PRO A 127 13.81 -15.48 11.93
C PRO A 127 13.72 -16.76 11.09
N LEU A 128 13.30 -16.63 9.82
CA LEU A 128 13.16 -17.77 8.90
C LEU A 128 14.50 -18.35 8.47
N GLN A 129 15.51 -17.51 8.25
CA GLN A 129 16.86 -17.94 7.90
C GLN A 129 17.57 -18.58 9.10
N GLN A 130 17.38 -18.07 10.30
CA GLN A 130 17.97 -18.62 11.51
C GLN A 130 17.43 -20.02 11.83
N SER A 131 16.14 -20.26 11.61
CA SER A 131 15.51 -21.58 11.77
C SER A 131 16.02 -22.59 10.73
N ALA A 132 16.33 -22.15 9.51
CA ALA A 132 16.89 -23.02 8.47
C ALA A 132 18.35 -23.43 8.77
N HIS A 133 19.14 -22.54 9.37
CA HIS A 133 20.53 -22.81 9.74
C HIS A 133 20.66 -23.65 11.04
N SER A 134 19.74 -23.50 11.99
CA SER A 134 19.76 -24.27 13.25
C SER A 134 19.26 -25.72 13.09
N GLY A 135 18.59 -26.03 11.98
CA GLY A 135 18.12 -27.39 11.65
C GLY A 135 19.18 -28.35 11.09
N LEU A 136 20.41 -27.86 10.83
CA LEU A 136 21.54 -28.64 10.26
C LEU A 136 22.59 -29.06 11.32
N GLY A 137 22.18 -29.26 12.58
CA GLY A 137 23.06 -29.91 13.55
C GLY A 137 23.11 -31.42 13.31
N PRO A 138 24.30 -32.07 13.30
CA PRO A 138 24.41 -33.50 13.06
C PRO A 138 23.77 -34.28 14.21
N ARG A 139 22.75 -35.05 13.91
CA ARG A 139 22.36 -36.15 14.79
C ARG A 139 23.31 -37.30 14.49
N LEU A 140 24.26 -37.47 15.37
CA LEU A 140 24.96 -38.72 15.54
C LEU A 140 24.14 -39.64 16.42
#